data_8481f7e85482b8d38f43bfe470d20139
#
_entry.id   8481f7e85482b8d38f43bfe470d20139
#
_cell.length_a   1.000
_cell.length_b   1.000
_cell.length_c   1.000
_cell.angle_alpha   90.00
_cell.angle_beta   90.00
_cell.angle_gamma   90.00
#
_symmetry.space_group_name_H-M   'P 1'
#
loop_
_entity.id
_entity.type
_entity.pdbx_description
1 polymer ?
#
loop_
_entity_poly.entity_id
_entity_poly.type
_entity_poly.pdbx_seq_one_letter_code
_entity_poly.pdbx_strand_id
1 'polypeptide(L)'
;MNKSKAKGNRFERECVDKAQKHGLTSIRAYASNGKALGEAETVDMIIMGNGEKIRCQCKVRNKIAEYIKVPKGCEVTLVKEDRGEIYVVQKYEDWLSDISGGLL
;
A
#
# COMPACT_ATOMS: atom_id res chain seq x y z
N MET A 1 3.65 22.84 8.37
CA MET A 1 3.69 21.62 7.54
C MET A 1 3.11 21.93 6.18
N ASN A 2 3.75 21.54 5.09
CA ASN A 2 3.21 21.78 3.78
C ASN A 2 2.07 20.81 3.46
N LYS A 3 1.25 21.18 2.48
CA LYS A 3 0.06 20.38 2.12
C LYS A 3 0.40 18.98 1.64
N SER A 4 1.49 18.84 0.90
CA SER A 4 1.90 17.54 0.36
C SER A 4 2.28 16.56 1.46
N LYS A 5 3.00 17.03 2.47
CA LYS A 5 3.41 16.22 3.59
C LYS A 5 2.20 15.80 4.43
N ALA A 6 1.28 16.74 4.69
CA ALA A 6 0.07 16.43 5.44
C ALA A 6 -0.80 15.42 4.71
N LYS A 7 -0.92 15.54 3.40
CA LYS A 7 -1.68 14.65 2.55
C LYS A 7 -1.09 13.23 2.57
N GLY A 8 0.25 13.13 2.49
CA GLY A 8 0.93 11.86 2.57
C GLY A 8 0.74 11.18 3.91
N ASN A 9 0.85 11.93 5.00
CA ASN A 9 0.64 11.40 6.35
C ASN A 9 -0.78 10.87 6.53
N ARG A 10 -1.78 11.60 6.02
CA ARG A 10 -3.17 11.15 6.09
C ARG A 10 -3.37 9.85 5.32
N PHE A 11 -2.76 9.74 4.15
CA PHE A 11 -2.89 8.54 3.33
C PHE A 11 -2.26 7.33 4.02
N GLU A 12 -1.09 7.50 4.63
CA GLU A 12 -0.44 6.41 5.36
C GLU A 12 -1.29 5.93 6.53
N ARG A 13 -1.89 6.86 7.27
CA ARG A 13 -2.78 6.50 8.37
C ARG A 13 -4.03 5.76 7.87
N GLU A 14 -4.57 6.21 6.76
CA GLU A 14 -5.70 5.53 6.13
C GLU A 14 -5.34 4.10 5.76
N CYS A 15 -4.16 3.89 5.19
CA CYS A 15 -3.71 2.55 4.81
C CYS A 15 -3.55 1.65 6.03
N VAL A 16 -2.97 2.17 7.11
CA VAL A 16 -2.83 1.41 8.35
C VAL A 16 -4.20 1.06 8.93
N ASP A 17 -5.11 2.04 8.99
CA ASP A 17 -6.45 1.82 9.55
C ASP A 17 -7.21 0.75 8.77
N LYS A 18 -7.14 0.79 7.46
CA LYS A 18 -7.84 -0.20 6.63
C LYS A 18 -7.27 -1.60 6.82
N ALA A 19 -5.95 -1.72 6.93
CA ALA A 19 -5.31 -3.02 7.21
C ALA A 19 -5.78 -3.57 8.55
N GLN A 20 -5.82 -2.72 9.58
CA GLN A 20 -6.28 -3.13 10.90
C GLN A 20 -7.74 -3.56 10.90
N LYS A 21 -8.57 -2.91 10.11
CA LYS A 21 -9.98 -3.29 9.97
C LYS A 21 -10.16 -4.67 9.33
N HIS A 22 -9.17 -5.11 8.57
CA HIS A 22 -9.15 -6.46 8.00
C HIS A 22 -8.53 -7.48 8.96
N GLY A 23 -8.26 -7.09 10.19
CA GLY A 23 -7.69 -7.99 11.19
C GLY A 23 -6.18 -8.17 11.10
N LEU A 24 -5.51 -7.35 10.29
CA LEU A 24 -4.07 -7.43 10.12
C LEU A 24 -3.36 -6.51 11.09
N THR A 25 -2.17 -6.92 11.52
CA THR A 25 -1.31 -6.04 12.31
C THR A 25 -0.62 -5.10 11.32
N SER A 26 -0.66 -3.81 11.62
CA SER A 26 -0.04 -2.81 10.75
C SER A 26 0.50 -1.67 11.58
N ILE A 27 1.63 -1.14 11.16
CA ILE A 27 2.28 -0.03 11.84
C ILE A 27 2.88 0.93 10.80
N ARG A 28 2.74 2.20 11.07
CA ARG A 28 3.28 3.27 10.24
C ARG A 28 4.69 3.63 10.71
N ALA A 29 5.60 3.89 9.77
CA ALA A 29 6.91 4.39 10.10
C ALA A 29 6.80 5.83 10.59
N TYR A 30 7.55 6.16 11.65
CA TYR A 30 7.57 7.52 12.16
C TYR A 30 8.13 8.46 11.09
N ALA A 31 7.43 9.57 10.85
CA ALA A 31 7.79 10.57 9.84
C ALA A 31 8.03 9.95 8.46
N SER A 32 7.32 8.86 8.15
CA SER A 32 7.43 8.15 6.87
C SER A 32 8.86 7.71 6.57
N ASN A 33 9.59 7.33 7.60
CA ASN A 33 10.97 6.89 7.44
C ASN A 33 11.13 5.52 8.11
N GLY A 34 11.27 4.49 7.27
CA GLY A 34 11.40 3.12 7.73
C GLY A 34 12.54 2.88 8.70
N LYS A 35 13.52 3.78 8.76
CA LYS A 35 14.64 3.63 9.72
C LYS A 35 14.14 3.54 11.16
N ALA A 36 13.05 4.23 11.49
CA ALA A 36 12.46 4.17 12.82
C ALA A 36 11.96 2.76 13.16
N LEU A 37 11.73 1.93 12.15
CA LEU A 37 11.29 0.54 12.31
C LEU A 37 12.42 -0.45 12.02
N GLY A 38 13.64 0.04 11.82
CA GLY A 38 14.77 -0.82 11.44
C GLY A 38 14.74 -1.24 9.98
N GLU A 39 13.99 -0.51 9.13
CA GLU A 39 13.82 -0.83 7.71
C GLU A 39 14.48 0.23 6.83
N ALA A 40 14.44 0.02 5.52
CA ALA A 40 14.93 1.01 4.57
C ALA A 40 14.09 2.30 4.62
N GLU A 41 14.68 3.42 4.22
CA GLU A 41 14.00 4.72 4.23
C GLU A 41 12.74 4.76 3.39
N THR A 42 12.66 3.93 2.36
CA THR A 42 11.51 3.90 1.45
C THR A 42 10.29 3.21 2.04
N VAL A 43 10.43 2.55 3.19
CA VAL A 43 9.32 1.84 3.83
C VAL A 43 8.50 2.83 4.64
N ASP A 44 7.26 3.03 4.27
CA ASP A 44 6.35 3.95 4.94
C ASP A 44 5.49 3.26 5.99
N MET A 45 5.20 1.99 5.79
CA MET A 45 4.41 1.20 6.73
C MET A 45 4.68 -0.28 6.53
N ILE A 46 4.30 -1.07 7.52
CA ILE A 46 4.45 -2.52 7.49
C ILE A 46 3.09 -3.15 7.78
N ILE A 47 2.79 -4.24 7.07
CA ILE A 47 1.62 -5.06 7.33
C ILE A 47 2.10 -6.47 7.58
N MET A 48 1.56 -7.13 8.62
CA MET A 48 1.82 -8.54 8.88
C MET A 48 0.65 -9.33 8.34
N GLY A 49 0.89 -10.10 7.29
CA GLY A 49 -0.13 -10.91 6.66
C GLY A 49 0.38 -12.30 6.32
N ASN A 50 -0.42 -13.33 6.57
CA ASN A 50 -0.06 -14.72 6.30
C ASN A 50 1.28 -15.13 6.92
N GLY A 51 1.59 -14.57 8.10
CA GLY A 51 2.85 -14.85 8.79
C GLY A 51 4.05 -14.14 8.21
N GLU A 52 3.85 -13.28 7.24
CA GLU A 52 4.91 -12.55 6.58
C GLU A 52 4.88 -11.07 6.90
N LYS A 53 6.04 -10.45 6.91
CA LYS A 53 6.17 -9.01 7.05
C LYS A 53 6.15 -8.42 5.63
N ILE A 54 5.19 -7.56 5.37
CA ILE A 54 5.04 -6.90 4.07
C ILE A 54 5.39 -5.43 4.24
N ARG A 55 6.45 -5.01 3.57
CA ARG A 55 6.94 -3.63 3.62
C ARG A 55 6.26 -2.85 2.52
N CYS A 56 5.69 -1.71 2.87
CA CYS A 56 4.89 -0.92 1.94
C CYS A 56 5.45 0.49 1.80
N GLN A 57 5.48 0.95 0.56
CA GLN A 57 5.71 2.36 0.26
C GLN A 57 4.37 2.96 -0.12
N CYS A 58 4.07 4.14 0.38
CA CYS A 58 2.80 4.81 0.12
C CYS A 58 3.05 6.06 -0.72
N LYS A 59 2.30 6.22 -1.78
CA LYS A 59 2.37 7.39 -2.64
C LYS A 59 0.96 7.87 -2.93
N VAL A 60 0.69 9.13 -2.70
CA VAL A 60 -0.59 9.74 -3.04
C VAL A 60 -0.35 10.90 -3.99
N ARG A 61 -1.16 11.00 -5.02
CA ARG A 61 -1.08 12.05 -6.03
C ARG A 61 -2.48 12.56 -6.32
N ASN A 62 -2.58 13.76 -6.86
CA ASN A 62 -3.88 14.28 -7.27
C ASN A 62 -4.53 13.37 -8.31
N LYS A 63 -3.73 12.83 -9.20
CA LYS A 63 -4.19 11.86 -10.20
C LYS A 63 -3.13 10.80 -10.40
N ILE A 64 -3.56 9.59 -10.70
CA ILE A 64 -2.69 8.53 -11.15
C ILE A 64 -3.08 8.20 -12.59
N ALA A 65 -2.14 7.60 -13.32
CA ALA A 65 -2.40 7.27 -14.72
C ALA A 65 -3.56 6.29 -14.84
N GLU A 66 -4.42 6.50 -15.83
CA GLU A 66 -5.58 5.64 -16.03
C GLU A 66 -5.19 4.18 -16.25
N TYR A 67 -4.07 3.94 -16.94
CA TYR A 67 -3.66 2.58 -17.26
C TYR A 67 -3.20 1.77 -16.04
N ILE A 68 -2.97 2.41 -14.90
CA ILE A 68 -2.66 1.66 -13.68
C ILE A 68 -3.86 1.48 -12.76
N LYS A 69 -5.01 2.01 -13.13
CA LYS A 69 -6.24 1.76 -12.38
C LYS A 69 -6.83 0.42 -12.79
N VAL A 70 -7.54 -0.23 -11.88
CA VAL A 70 -8.23 -1.48 -12.17
C VAL A 70 -9.60 -1.13 -12.76
N PRO A 71 -9.86 -1.44 -14.04
CA PRO A 71 -11.13 -1.10 -14.65
C PRO A 71 -12.25 -2.00 -14.17
N LYS A 72 -13.48 -1.54 -14.39
CA LYS A 72 -14.65 -2.34 -14.07
C LYS A 72 -14.61 -3.64 -14.89
N GLY A 73 -14.88 -4.75 -14.23
CA GLY A 73 -14.86 -6.06 -14.89
C GLY A 73 -13.53 -6.79 -14.77
N CYS A 74 -12.52 -6.15 -14.17
CA CYS A 74 -11.23 -6.78 -13.93
C CYS A 74 -10.90 -6.78 -12.44
N GLU A 75 -10.17 -7.76 -11.99
CA GLU A 75 -9.68 -7.83 -10.62
C GLU A 75 -8.34 -7.16 -10.45
N VAL A 76 -7.52 -7.16 -11.50
CA VAL A 76 -6.17 -6.59 -11.46
C VAL A 76 -5.84 -5.92 -12.79
N THR A 77 -4.86 -5.03 -12.75
CA THR A 77 -4.22 -4.51 -13.96
C THR A 77 -2.78 -4.99 -13.95
N LEU A 78 -2.32 -5.55 -15.05
CA LEU A 78 -0.92 -5.91 -15.23
C LEU A 78 -0.28 -4.80 -16.04
N VAL A 79 0.82 -4.26 -15.56
CA VAL A 79 1.46 -3.12 -16.21
C VAL A 79 2.96 -3.32 -16.24
N LYS A 80 3.56 -2.93 -17.35
CA LYS A 80 5.02 -2.98 -17.44
C LYS A 80 5.52 -1.85 -18.32
N GLU A 81 6.70 -1.42 -18.04
CA GLU A 81 7.46 -0.53 -18.88
C GLU A 81 8.15 -1.41 -19.94
N ASP A 82 8.36 -0.86 -21.12
CA ASP A 82 9.04 -1.60 -22.18
C ASP A 82 10.39 -2.12 -21.64
N ARG A 83 10.65 -3.43 -21.78
CA ARG A 83 11.86 -4.09 -21.27
C ARG A 83 11.98 -4.04 -19.74
N GLY A 84 10.91 -3.69 -19.02
CA GLY A 84 10.91 -3.63 -17.58
C GLY A 84 10.22 -4.83 -16.95
N GLU A 85 10.05 -4.74 -15.65
CA GLU A 85 9.36 -5.76 -14.89
C GLU A 85 7.85 -5.58 -15.01
N ILE A 86 7.12 -6.66 -14.81
CA ILE A 86 5.67 -6.62 -14.79
C ILE A 86 5.20 -6.36 -13.37
N TYR A 87 4.34 -5.38 -13.21
CA TYR A 87 3.73 -5.06 -11.93
C TYR A 87 2.25 -5.45 -11.96
N VAL A 88 1.75 -5.89 -10.82
CA VAL A 88 0.33 -6.13 -10.66
C VAL A 88 -0.26 -4.99 -9.83
N VAL A 89 -1.36 -4.42 -10.29
CA VAL A 89 -2.09 -3.41 -9.54
C VAL A 89 -3.43 -4.01 -9.16
N GLN A 90 -3.76 -3.93 -7.90
CA GLN A 90 -4.99 -4.45 -7.33
C GLN A 90 -5.56 -3.40 -6.40
N LYS A 91 -6.88 -3.35 -6.26
CA LYS A 91 -7.46 -2.45 -5.28
C LYS A 91 -7.00 -2.87 -3.89
N TYR A 92 -6.66 -1.90 -3.06
CA TYR A 92 -6.05 -2.15 -1.76
C TYR A 92 -6.89 -3.09 -0.88
N GLU A 93 -8.19 -2.86 -0.81
CA GLU A 93 -9.04 -3.66 0.07
C GLU A 93 -9.22 -5.09 -0.44
N ASP A 94 -9.18 -5.29 -1.76
CA ASP A 94 -9.19 -6.65 -2.32
C ASP A 94 -7.91 -7.39 -1.95
N TRP A 95 -6.76 -6.70 -2.04
CA TRP A 95 -5.48 -7.27 -1.66
C TRP A 95 -5.44 -7.57 -0.16
N LEU A 96 -5.97 -6.66 0.68
CA LEU A 96 -6.04 -6.89 2.12
C LEU A 96 -6.88 -8.13 2.45
N SER A 97 -7.99 -8.33 1.74
CA SER A 97 -8.79 -9.55 1.90
C SER A 97 -7.99 -10.80 1.57
N ASP A 98 -7.23 -10.74 0.48
CA ASP A 98 -6.41 -11.88 0.06
C ASP A 98 -5.36 -12.23 1.11
N ILE A 99 -4.63 -11.23 1.62
CA ILE A 99 -3.54 -11.50 2.56
C ILE A 99 -4.03 -11.75 3.98
N SER A 100 -5.28 -11.44 4.28
CA SER A 100 -5.88 -11.78 5.59
C SER A 100 -6.49 -13.18 5.58
N GLY A 101 -6.27 -13.92 4.50
CA GLY A 101 -6.79 -15.27 4.38
C GLY A 101 -8.09 -15.37 3.59
N GLY A 102 -8.70 -14.23 3.25
CA GLY A 102 -9.93 -14.20 2.46
C GLY A 102 -11.11 -14.96 3.08
N LEU A 103 -11.02 -15.31 4.34
CA LEU A 103 -11.99 -16.17 5.02
C LEU A 103 -12.84 -15.39 6.01
N LEU A 104 -13.45 -14.37 5.56
CA LEU A 104 -14.24 -13.57 6.50
C LEU A 104 -15.69 -13.53 6.09
#